data_32dcc5037d71cffd8e0ac1676d162b4f
#
_entry.id   32dcc5037d71cffd8e0ac1676d162b4f
#
_cell.length_a   1.000
_cell.length_b   1.000
_cell.length_c   1.000
_cell.angle_alpha   90.00
_cell.angle_beta   90.00
_cell.angle_gamma   90.00
#
_symmetry.space_group_name_H-M   'P 1'
#
loop_
_entity.id
_entity.type
_entity.pdbx_description
1 polymer ?
#
loop_
_entity_poly.entity_id
_entity_poly.type
_entity_poly.pdbx_seq_one_letter_code
_entity_poly.pdbx_strand_id
1 'polypeptide(L)'
;MLKMAGMVPVGATLVEAVGLLQRGGLDCQHGIIDWVRTFGYGDVAKYTLDYPLGLSGPALGILMNRDAWKNFTPEQKKVHVKYGAWLSAKMAIGNFIISNEEALNTVVKDKGVQLVKVGSAFDAIPENYKKVQRETNIATAKGFGVQDPAVIIDYYEQAVERWRPVSKQIGRDIDKFTEVLVREVFSKIDPDKL
;
A
#
# COMPACT_ATOMS: atom_id res chain seq x y z
N MET A 1 4.96 14.56 -0.69
CA MET A 1 3.52 14.93 -0.79
C MET A 1 3.02 15.66 0.44
N LEU A 2 3.02 15.07 1.65
CA LEU A 2 2.46 15.71 2.86
C LEU A 2 3.07 17.09 3.17
N LYS A 3 4.39 17.25 3.04
CA LYS A 3 5.05 18.57 3.21
C LYS A 3 4.55 19.62 2.21
N MET A 4 4.21 19.22 0.98
CA MET A 4 3.64 20.12 -0.03
C MET A 4 2.21 20.55 0.29
N ALA A 5 1.52 19.75 1.12
CA ALA A 5 0.21 20.11 1.69
C ALA A 5 0.33 20.97 2.97
N GLY A 6 1.52 21.49 3.29
CA GLY A 6 1.75 22.28 4.50
C GLY A 6 1.78 21.49 5.80
N MET A 7 1.82 20.15 5.73
CA MET A 7 1.85 19.28 6.91
C MET A 7 3.29 19.02 7.37
N VAL A 8 3.47 18.76 8.65
CA VAL A 8 4.72 18.31 9.26
C VAL A 8 4.64 16.81 9.51
N PRO A 9 5.25 15.95 8.65
CA PRO A 9 5.20 14.51 8.85
C PRO A 9 5.96 14.08 10.10
N VAL A 10 5.32 13.26 10.93
CA VAL A 10 5.90 12.63 12.11
C VAL A 10 5.82 11.11 11.93
N GLY A 11 6.92 10.40 12.18
CA GLY A 11 6.95 8.94 12.19
C GLY A 11 6.43 8.40 13.52
N ALA A 12 5.40 7.56 13.44
CA ALA A 12 4.87 6.83 14.58
C ALA A 12 4.37 5.46 14.14
N THR A 13 4.36 4.48 15.04
CA THR A 13 3.68 3.22 14.76
C THR A 13 2.16 3.43 14.74
N LEU A 14 1.43 2.52 14.09
CA LEU A 14 -0.04 2.62 13.99
C LEU A 14 -0.72 2.67 15.37
N VAL A 15 -0.20 1.90 16.33
CA VAL A 15 -0.77 1.85 17.69
C VAL A 15 -0.44 3.13 18.48
N GLU A 16 0.79 3.63 18.38
CA GLU A 16 1.20 4.87 19.04
C GLU A 16 0.43 6.07 18.50
N ALA A 17 0.17 6.12 17.20
CA ALA A 17 -0.51 7.23 16.56
C ALA A 17 -1.95 7.44 17.10
N VAL A 18 -2.67 6.36 17.45
CA VAL A 18 -3.99 6.49 18.10
C VAL A 18 -3.88 7.26 19.43
N GLY A 19 -2.93 6.86 20.28
CA GLY A 19 -2.70 7.55 21.53
C GLY A 19 -2.19 8.99 21.37
N LEU A 20 -1.42 9.26 20.32
CA LEU A 20 -0.96 10.61 20.00
C LEU A 20 -2.11 11.50 19.53
N LEU A 21 -2.99 10.99 18.65
CA LEU A 21 -4.21 11.70 18.23
C LEU A 21 -5.11 12.02 19.43
N GLN A 22 -5.31 11.04 20.31
CA GLN A 22 -6.16 11.22 21.50
C GLN A 22 -5.67 12.33 22.45
N ARG A 23 -4.35 12.50 22.55
CA ARG A 23 -3.71 13.49 23.43
C ARG A 23 -3.33 14.80 22.73
N GLY A 24 -3.70 14.96 21.45
CA GLY A 24 -3.34 16.15 20.66
C GLY A 24 -1.86 16.24 20.27
N GLY A 25 -1.13 15.12 20.31
CA GLY A 25 0.25 15.03 19.82
C GLY A 25 0.37 14.88 18.32
N LEU A 26 -0.72 14.54 17.65
CA LEU A 26 -0.90 14.54 16.20
C LEU A 26 -2.24 15.19 15.88
N ASP A 27 -2.29 15.98 14.81
CA ASP A 27 -3.52 16.59 14.31
C ASP A 27 -4.28 15.64 13.38
N CYS A 28 -3.56 14.78 12.65
CA CYS A 28 -4.14 13.84 11.69
C CYS A 28 -3.24 12.62 11.46
N GLN A 29 -3.83 11.55 10.94
CA GLN A 29 -3.16 10.33 10.50
C GLN A 29 -3.35 10.11 9.01
N HIS A 30 -2.25 9.84 8.31
CA HIS A 30 -2.29 9.37 6.92
C HIS A 30 -2.28 7.85 6.88
N GLY A 31 -3.27 7.26 6.21
CA GLY A 31 -3.40 5.80 6.14
C GLY A 31 -4.57 5.35 5.28
N ILE A 32 -4.98 4.11 5.43
CA ILE A 32 -6.14 3.53 4.75
C ILE A 32 -7.36 3.55 5.67
N ILE A 33 -8.55 3.60 5.09
CA ILE A 33 -9.80 3.72 5.86
C ILE A 33 -10.04 2.50 6.78
N ASP A 34 -9.58 1.31 6.40
CA ASP A 34 -9.70 0.12 7.26
C ASP A 34 -8.99 0.29 8.62
N TRP A 35 -7.94 1.09 8.71
CA TRP A 35 -7.28 1.38 9.98
C TRP A 35 -8.18 2.14 10.96
N VAL A 36 -9.13 2.93 10.45
CA VAL A 36 -10.12 3.62 11.30
C VAL A 36 -10.94 2.61 12.09
N ARG A 37 -11.23 1.45 11.48
CA ARG A 37 -11.91 0.32 12.14
C ARG A 37 -10.92 -0.52 12.95
N THR A 38 -9.86 -1.02 12.30
CA THR A 38 -8.97 -2.06 12.82
C THR A 38 -8.11 -1.59 13.99
N PHE A 39 -7.66 -0.34 13.98
CA PHE A 39 -6.82 0.24 15.03
C PHE A 39 -7.54 1.23 15.93
N GLY A 40 -8.87 1.34 15.81
CA GLY A 40 -9.67 2.20 16.69
C GLY A 40 -9.56 3.70 16.43
N TYR A 41 -9.02 4.13 15.27
CA TYR A 41 -8.95 5.56 14.95
C TYR A 41 -10.34 6.24 14.93
N GLY A 42 -11.40 5.51 14.60
CA GLY A 42 -12.77 6.04 14.59
C GLY A 42 -13.30 6.48 15.95
N ASP A 43 -12.65 6.09 17.03
CA ASP A 43 -12.99 6.54 18.39
C ASP A 43 -12.40 7.92 18.70
N VAL A 44 -11.28 8.27 18.08
CA VAL A 44 -10.51 9.50 18.35
C VAL A 44 -10.56 10.50 17.18
N ALA A 45 -10.67 10.04 15.93
CA ALA A 45 -10.75 10.89 14.74
C ALA A 45 -12.15 10.81 14.13
N LYS A 46 -12.87 11.93 14.11
CA LYS A 46 -14.26 12.00 13.63
C LYS A 46 -14.42 12.46 12.19
N TYR A 47 -13.33 12.83 11.54
CA TYR A 47 -13.31 13.28 10.15
C TYR A 47 -12.33 12.49 9.33
N THR A 48 -12.74 12.07 8.14
CA THR A 48 -11.89 11.39 7.16
C THR A 48 -12.01 12.07 5.81
N LEU A 49 -10.88 12.35 5.18
CA LEU A 49 -10.92 12.91 3.82
C LEU A 49 -11.36 11.84 2.82
N ASP A 50 -12.40 12.14 2.05
CA ASP A 50 -12.82 11.35 0.89
C ASP A 50 -11.99 11.77 -0.33
N TYR A 51 -10.70 11.40 -0.29
CA TYR A 51 -9.77 11.75 -1.36
C TYR A 51 -8.69 10.67 -1.51
N PRO A 52 -8.53 10.09 -2.70
CA PRO A 52 -7.53 9.05 -2.95
C PRO A 52 -6.13 9.66 -3.07
N LEU A 53 -5.34 9.57 -2.02
CA LEU A 53 -3.94 10.01 -2.00
C LEU A 53 -2.97 8.99 -2.64
N GLY A 54 -3.50 7.93 -3.22
CA GLY A 54 -2.73 6.82 -3.76
C GLY A 54 -2.42 5.74 -2.74
N LEU A 55 -1.77 4.68 -3.17
CA LEU A 55 -1.37 3.58 -2.30
C LEU A 55 -0.12 3.97 -1.53
N SER A 56 -0.20 3.98 -0.21
CA SER A 56 0.91 4.34 0.70
C SER A 56 1.49 3.17 1.47
N GLY A 57 1.05 1.96 1.20
CA GLY A 57 1.49 0.77 1.90
C GLY A 57 2.42 -0.11 1.08
N PRO A 58 3.23 -0.96 1.73
CA PRO A 58 3.99 -1.98 1.03
C PRO A 58 3.04 -2.98 0.39
N ALA A 59 3.19 -3.22 -0.90
CA ALA A 59 2.50 -4.31 -1.61
C ALA A 59 3.15 -5.68 -1.28
N LEU A 60 3.47 -5.90 0.00
CA LEU A 60 4.20 -7.06 0.48
C LEU A 60 3.25 -8.00 1.20
N GLY A 61 3.13 -9.22 0.69
CA GLY A 61 2.41 -10.29 1.37
C GLY A 61 3.24 -10.96 2.46
N ILE A 62 4.52 -11.26 2.17
CA ILE A 62 5.43 -11.94 3.09
C ILE A 62 6.83 -11.32 2.98
N LEU A 63 7.42 -11.02 4.12
CA LEU A 63 8.86 -10.78 4.27
C LEU A 63 9.45 -11.93 5.05
N MET A 64 10.53 -12.49 4.55
CA MET A 64 11.21 -13.60 5.19
C MET A 64 12.70 -13.31 5.36
N ASN A 65 13.24 -13.71 6.49
CA ASN A 65 14.68 -13.68 6.71
C ASN A 65 15.36 -14.63 5.71
N ARG A 66 16.44 -14.18 5.08
CA ARG A 66 17.15 -14.94 4.06
C ARG A 66 17.73 -16.27 4.59
N ASP A 67 18.21 -16.30 5.83
CA ASP A 67 18.75 -17.51 6.40
C ASP A 67 17.66 -18.51 6.79
N ALA A 68 16.48 -18.02 7.21
CA ALA A 68 15.32 -18.87 7.39
C ALA A 68 14.88 -19.50 6.06
N TRP A 69 14.90 -18.73 4.95
CA TRP A 69 14.60 -19.26 3.61
C TRP A 69 15.57 -20.34 3.16
N LYS A 70 16.88 -20.18 3.41
CA LYS A 70 17.91 -21.17 3.07
C LYS A 70 17.71 -22.51 3.80
N ASN A 71 17.16 -22.46 5.01
CA ASN A 71 16.92 -23.65 5.83
C ASN A 71 15.65 -24.42 5.44
N PHE A 72 14.83 -23.91 4.52
CA PHE A 72 13.65 -24.61 4.03
C PHE A 72 14.04 -25.74 3.06
N THR A 73 13.28 -26.84 3.13
CA THR A 73 13.38 -27.89 2.12
C THR A 73 12.88 -27.39 0.76
N PRO A 74 13.27 -28.01 -0.36
CA PRO A 74 12.76 -27.65 -1.67
C PRO A 74 11.22 -27.69 -1.73
N GLU A 75 10.58 -28.63 -1.04
CA GLU A 75 9.12 -28.75 -0.96
C GLU A 75 8.50 -27.55 -0.23
N GLN A 76 9.09 -27.15 0.91
CA GLN A 76 8.64 -25.98 1.66
C GLN A 76 8.76 -24.71 0.81
N LYS A 77 9.87 -24.50 0.12
CA LYS A 77 10.07 -23.37 -0.79
C LYS A 77 9.03 -23.32 -1.90
N LYS A 78 8.73 -24.47 -2.54
CA LYS A 78 7.69 -24.58 -3.56
C LYS A 78 6.30 -24.22 -3.03
N VAL A 79 5.98 -24.64 -1.81
CA VAL A 79 4.72 -24.29 -1.14
C VAL A 79 4.62 -22.77 -0.94
N HIS A 80 5.67 -22.11 -0.46
CA HIS A 80 5.69 -20.66 -0.28
C HIS A 80 5.50 -19.90 -1.61
N VAL A 81 6.18 -20.32 -2.66
CA VAL A 81 6.01 -19.70 -4.00
C VAL A 81 4.60 -19.93 -4.51
N LYS A 82 4.05 -21.15 -4.38
CA LYS A 82 2.68 -21.47 -4.81
C LYS A 82 1.63 -20.59 -4.13
N TYR A 83 1.70 -20.45 -2.80
CA TYR A 83 0.74 -19.66 -2.04
C TYR A 83 1.04 -18.15 -2.03
N GLY A 84 2.24 -17.74 -2.43
CA GLY A 84 2.62 -16.34 -2.55
C GLY A 84 1.73 -15.56 -3.53
N ALA A 85 1.34 -16.18 -4.64
CA ALA A 85 0.41 -15.59 -5.60
C ALA A 85 -0.97 -15.33 -4.98
N TRP A 86 -1.54 -16.35 -4.33
CA TRP A 86 -2.84 -16.23 -3.65
C TRP A 86 -2.80 -15.17 -2.54
N LEU A 87 -1.76 -15.19 -1.71
CA LEU A 87 -1.62 -14.20 -0.64
C LEU A 87 -1.50 -12.79 -1.18
N SER A 88 -0.73 -12.58 -2.26
CA SER A 88 -0.61 -11.28 -2.93
C SER A 88 -1.95 -10.80 -3.47
N ALA A 89 -2.72 -11.67 -4.10
CA ALA A 89 -4.06 -11.35 -4.60
C ALA A 89 -5.03 -11.05 -3.46
N LYS A 90 -5.01 -11.87 -2.39
CA LYS A 90 -5.85 -11.69 -1.19
C LYS A 90 -5.54 -10.37 -0.48
N MET A 91 -4.27 -10.01 -0.36
CA MET A 91 -3.85 -8.73 0.22
C MET A 91 -4.30 -7.55 -0.66
N ALA A 92 -4.05 -7.60 -1.96
CA ALA A 92 -4.36 -6.48 -2.85
C ALA A 92 -5.87 -6.23 -2.97
N ILE A 93 -6.66 -7.27 -3.20
CA ILE A 93 -8.10 -7.13 -3.39
C ILE A 93 -8.84 -7.18 -2.06
N GLY A 94 -8.57 -8.18 -1.22
CA GLY A 94 -9.27 -8.39 0.03
C GLY A 94 -9.04 -7.26 1.03
N ASN A 95 -7.77 -6.95 1.32
CA ASN A 95 -7.45 -5.96 2.35
C ASN A 95 -7.47 -4.52 1.85
N PHE A 96 -6.96 -4.25 0.64
CA PHE A 96 -6.88 -2.85 0.18
C PHE A 96 -8.11 -2.36 -0.58
N ILE A 97 -8.96 -3.23 -1.09
CA ILE A 97 -10.18 -2.83 -1.78
C ILE A 97 -11.41 -3.18 -0.94
N ILE A 98 -11.67 -4.47 -0.75
CA ILE A 98 -12.92 -4.94 -0.11
C ILE A 98 -13.00 -4.49 1.35
N SER A 99 -11.95 -4.72 2.13
CA SER A 99 -11.92 -4.33 3.55
C SER A 99 -12.05 -2.82 3.75
N ASN A 100 -11.44 -2.01 2.87
CA ASN A 100 -11.62 -0.55 2.94
C ASN A 100 -13.06 -0.11 2.66
N GLU A 101 -13.75 -0.73 1.72
CA GLU A 101 -15.17 -0.41 1.43
C GLU A 101 -16.08 -0.81 2.58
N GLU A 102 -15.86 -1.99 3.15
CA GLU A 102 -16.58 -2.46 4.33
C GLU A 102 -16.33 -1.53 5.53
N ALA A 103 -15.06 -1.16 5.76
CA ALA A 103 -14.68 -0.26 6.83
C ALA A 103 -15.35 1.11 6.66
N LEU A 104 -15.37 1.66 5.45
CA LEU A 104 -16.01 2.94 5.17
C LEU A 104 -17.48 2.92 5.60
N ASN A 105 -18.22 1.87 5.21
CA ASN A 105 -19.61 1.73 5.58
C ASN A 105 -19.79 1.59 7.10
N THR A 106 -18.93 0.81 7.76
CA THR A 106 -19.00 0.57 9.21
C THR A 106 -18.67 1.83 10.00
N VAL A 107 -17.57 2.51 9.70
CA VAL A 107 -17.11 3.67 10.50
C VAL A 107 -18.03 4.86 10.37
N VAL A 108 -18.68 5.05 9.22
CA VAL A 108 -19.69 6.12 9.05
C VAL A 108 -20.90 5.83 9.91
N LYS A 109 -21.43 4.60 9.89
CA LYS A 109 -22.65 4.23 10.63
C LYS A 109 -22.40 4.10 12.14
N ASP A 110 -21.38 3.35 12.52
CA ASP A 110 -21.22 2.88 13.90
C ASP A 110 -20.38 3.84 14.75
N LYS A 111 -19.46 4.56 14.13
CA LYS A 111 -18.54 5.47 14.81
C LYS A 111 -18.84 6.96 14.59
N GLY A 112 -19.81 7.27 13.72
CA GLY A 112 -20.18 8.64 13.39
C GLY A 112 -19.04 9.42 12.70
N VAL A 113 -18.14 8.73 12.01
CA VAL A 113 -17.07 9.34 11.23
C VAL A 113 -17.67 10.05 10.01
N GLN A 114 -17.31 11.32 9.83
CA GLN A 114 -17.79 12.13 8.72
C GLN A 114 -16.78 12.10 7.57
N LEU A 115 -17.28 11.86 6.35
CA LEU A 115 -16.48 11.97 5.13
C LEU A 115 -16.45 13.42 4.67
N VAL A 116 -15.27 13.99 4.62
CA VAL A 116 -15.04 15.37 4.19
C VAL A 116 -14.55 15.38 2.75
N LYS A 117 -15.29 16.04 1.87
CA LYS A 117 -14.86 16.29 0.50
C LYS A 117 -13.86 17.45 0.48
N VAL A 118 -12.78 17.27 -0.23
CA VAL A 118 -11.77 18.33 -0.41
C VAL A 118 -12.15 19.21 -1.59
N GLY A 119 -11.74 20.48 -1.54
CA GLY A 119 -11.89 21.40 -2.65
C GLY A 119 -10.81 21.20 -3.72
N SER A 120 -11.01 21.82 -4.89
CA SER A 120 -10.10 21.71 -6.05
C SER A 120 -8.66 22.15 -5.78
N ALA A 121 -8.44 23.04 -4.81
CA ALA A 121 -7.09 23.42 -4.38
C ALA A 121 -6.26 22.23 -3.88
N PHE A 122 -6.91 21.18 -3.36
CA PHE A 122 -6.24 19.97 -2.91
C PHE A 122 -5.73 19.12 -4.09
N ASP A 123 -6.37 19.18 -5.25
CA ASP A 123 -5.99 18.42 -6.44
C ASP A 123 -4.61 18.84 -6.98
N ALA A 124 -4.20 20.07 -6.75
CA ALA A 124 -2.89 20.57 -7.14
C ALA A 124 -1.73 19.89 -6.39
N ILE A 125 -1.96 19.35 -5.19
CA ILE A 125 -0.90 18.74 -4.35
C ILE A 125 -0.36 17.45 -4.96
N PRO A 126 -1.19 16.43 -5.28
CA PRO A 126 -0.71 15.21 -5.94
C PRO A 126 -0.10 15.49 -7.31
N GLU A 127 -0.70 16.41 -8.09
CA GLU A 127 -0.18 16.74 -9.42
C GLU A 127 1.20 17.42 -9.36
N ASN A 128 1.40 18.33 -8.43
CA ASN A 128 2.71 18.94 -8.21
C ASN A 128 3.72 17.94 -7.64
N TYR A 129 3.27 17.01 -6.79
CA TYR A 129 4.13 15.95 -6.27
C TYR A 129 4.61 15.01 -7.38
N LYS A 130 3.75 14.60 -8.30
CA LYS A 130 4.12 13.77 -9.45
C LYS A 130 5.26 14.35 -10.26
N LYS A 131 5.32 15.67 -10.44
CA LYS A 131 6.37 16.36 -11.19
C LYS A 131 7.77 16.20 -10.58
N VAL A 132 7.86 16.13 -9.25
CA VAL A 132 9.12 16.05 -8.52
C VAL A 132 9.40 14.66 -7.94
N GLN A 133 8.42 13.78 -7.96
CA GLN A 133 8.50 12.45 -7.31
C GLN A 133 9.64 11.61 -7.88
N ARG A 134 9.77 11.57 -9.20
CA ARG A 134 10.79 10.76 -9.87
C ARG A 134 12.20 11.19 -9.45
N GLU A 135 12.50 12.48 -9.52
CA GLU A 135 13.81 13.01 -9.13
C GLU A 135 14.07 12.78 -7.63
N THR A 136 13.08 13.02 -6.80
CA THR A 136 13.17 12.78 -5.35
C THR A 136 13.46 11.31 -5.04
N ASN A 137 12.78 10.39 -5.71
CA ASN A 137 12.99 8.94 -5.52
C ASN A 137 14.38 8.51 -5.98
N ILE A 138 14.86 9.03 -7.12
CA ILE A 138 16.22 8.79 -7.64
C ILE A 138 17.27 9.29 -6.63
N ALA A 139 17.13 10.53 -6.16
CA ALA A 139 18.07 11.11 -5.19
C ALA A 139 18.10 10.32 -3.87
N THR A 140 16.93 9.95 -3.36
CA THR A 140 16.80 9.15 -2.14
C THR A 140 17.46 7.77 -2.30
N ALA A 141 17.17 7.07 -3.39
CA ALA A 141 17.72 5.74 -3.65
C ALA A 141 19.25 5.78 -3.80
N LYS A 142 19.79 6.79 -4.48
CA LYS A 142 21.24 7.02 -4.56
C LYS A 142 21.84 7.23 -3.17
N GLY A 143 21.18 7.98 -2.31
CA GLY A 143 21.60 8.17 -0.92
C GLY A 143 21.69 6.87 -0.11
N PHE A 144 20.92 5.87 -0.46
CA PHE A 144 21.00 4.51 0.09
C PHE A 144 21.95 3.57 -0.67
N GLY A 145 22.72 4.07 -1.61
CA GLY A 145 23.69 3.28 -2.38
C GLY A 145 23.08 2.44 -3.50
N VAL A 146 21.83 2.68 -3.90
CA VAL A 146 21.20 1.95 -5.00
C VAL A 146 21.88 2.36 -6.32
N GLN A 147 22.36 1.39 -7.07
CA GLN A 147 22.93 1.60 -8.40
C GLN A 147 21.79 1.77 -9.41
N ASP A 148 21.95 2.72 -10.32
CA ASP A 148 21.03 2.99 -11.43
C ASP A 148 19.53 3.04 -11.06
N PRO A 149 19.14 3.82 -10.03
CA PRO A 149 17.75 3.83 -9.57
C PRO A 149 16.75 4.31 -10.63
N ALA A 150 17.22 5.10 -11.62
CA ALA A 150 16.37 5.52 -12.74
C ALA A 150 15.89 4.33 -13.57
N VAL A 151 16.76 3.35 -13.83
CA VAL A 151 16.42 2.13 -14.57
C VAL A 151 15.37 1.32 -13.82
N ILE A 152 15.50 1.20 -12.48
CA ILE A 152 14.53 0.50 -11.65
C ILE A 152 13.16 1.18 -11.73
N ILE A 153 13.13 2.52 -11.67
CA ILE A 153 11.89 3.29 -11.78
C ILE A 153 11.25 3.10 -13.16
N ASP A 154 12.03 3.13 -14.24
CA ASP A 154 11.53 2.91 -15.60
C ASP A 154 10.87 1.52 -15.75
N TYR A 155 11.51 0.48 -15.22
CA TYR A 155 10.91 -0.86 -15.19
C TYR A 155 9.61 -0.92 -14.40
N TYR A 156 9.57 -0.23 -13.26
CA TYR A 156 8.36 -0.15 -12.45
C TYR A 156 7.22 0.56 -13.20
N GLU A 157 7.48 1.71 -13.81
CA GLU A 157 6.50 2.47 -14.58
C GLU A 157 5.97 1.65 -15.76
N GLN A 158 6.85 0.98 -16.49
CA GLN A 158 6.46 0.06 -17.58
C GLN A 158 5.60 -1.10 -17.06
N ALA A 159 5.95 -1.67 -15.91
CA ALA A 159 5.15 -2.73 -15.28
C ALA A 159 3.75 -2.20 -14.90
N VAL A 160 3.64 -1.02 -14.31
CA VAL A 160 2.36 -0.40 -13.98
C VAL A 160 1.49 -0.24 -15.22
N GLU A 161 2.04 0.29 -16.32
CA GLU A 161 1.27 0.46 -17.56
C GLU A 161 0.83 -0.88 -18.16
N ARG A 162 1.69 -1.90 -18.13
CA ARG A 162 1.35 -3.25 -18.59
C ARG A 162 0.23 -3.88 -17.75
N TRP A 163 0.25 -3.68 -16.43
CA TRP A 163 -0.72 -4.28 -15.52
C TRP A 163 -2.05 -3.51 -15.45
N ARG A 164 -2.10 -2.28 -15.86
CA ARG A 164 -3.31 -1.44 -15.83
C ARG A 164 -4.52 -2.07 -16.56
N PRO A 165 -4.43 -2.54 -17.81
CA PRO A 165 -5.54 -3.21 -18.48
C PRO A 165 -5.86 -4.57 -17.84
N VAL A 166 -4.84 -5.30 -17.38
CA VAL A 166 -5.01 -6.60 -16.70
C VAL A 166 -5.81 -6.41 -15.42
N SER A 167 -5.46 -5.42 -14.59
CA SER A 167 -6.18 -5.11 -13.35
C SER A 167 -7.65 -4.75 -13.60
N LYS A 168 -7.94 -4.02 -14.69
CA LYS A 168 -9.34 -3.71 -15.07
C LYS A 168 -10.14 -4.98 -15.41
N GLN A 169 -9.53 -5.96 -16.08
CA GLN A 169 -10.18 -7.22 -16.43
C GLN A 169 -10.39 -8.15 -15.22
N ILE A 170 -9.48 -8.11 -14.25
CA ILE A 170 -9.55 -8.87 -13.01
C ILE A 170 -10.68 -8.32 -12.13
N GLY A 171 -10.80 -7.00 -12.03
CA GLY A 171 -11.74 -6.35 -11.13
C GLY A 171 -11.46 -6.71 -9.67
N ARG A 172 -12.43 -7.37 -9.01
CA ARG A 172 -12.34 -7.76 -7.58
C ARG A 172 -12.22 -9.26 -7.37
N ASP A 173 -11.95 -10.01 -8.43
CA ASP A 173 -11.88 -11.47 -8.39
C ASP A 173 -10.48 -11.91 -7.93
N ILE A 174 -10.42 -12.41 -6.69
CA ILE A 174 -9.17 -12.86 -6.05
C ILE A 174 -8.61 -14.09 -6.76
N ASP A 175 -9.47 -15.03 -7.15
CA ASP A 175 -9.02 -16.27 -7.77
C ASP A 175 -8.46 -16.00 -9.17
N LYS A 176 -9.17 -15.18 -9.95
CA LYS A 176 -8.68 -14.72 -11.25
C LYS A 176 -7.37 -13.95 -11.15
N PHE A 177 -7.22 -13.12 -10.13
CA PHE A 177 -5.93 -12.41 -9.90
C PHE A 177 -4.83 -13.39 -9.52
N THR A 178 -5.14 -14.37 -8.68
CA THR A 178 -4.20 -15.44 -8.32
C THR A 178 -3.70 -16.18 -9.55
N GLU A 179 -4.61 -16.61 -10.45
CA GLU A 179 -4.25 -17.28 -11.69
C GLU A 179 -3.33 -16.44 -12.57
N VAL A 180 -3.65 -15.16 -12.72
CA VAL A 180 -2.82 -14.23 -13.51
C VAL A 180 -1.45 -14.05 -12.86
N LEU A 181 -1.36 -13.90 -11.52
CA LEU A 181 -0.09 -13.79 -10.82
C LEU A 181 0.75 -15.06 -10.96
N VAL A 182 0.13 -16.25 -10.88
CA VAL A 182 0.83 -17.51 -11.12
C VAL A 182 1.42 -17.51 -12.51
N ARG A 183 0.62 -17.24 -13.53
CA ARG A 183 1.05 -17.27 -14.95
C ARG A 183 2.14 -16.25 -15.26
N GLU A 184 1.96 -14.99 -14.82
CA GLU A 184 2.82 -13.88 -15.24
C GLU A 184 4.06 -13.70 -14.37
N VAL A 185 4.04 -14.16 -13.12
CA VAL A 185 5.08 -13.88 -12.13
C VAL A 185 5.58 -15.17 -11.46
N PHE A 186 4.74 -15.83 -10.70
CA PHE A 186 5.18 -16.86 -9.75
C PHE A 186 5.67 -18.15 -10.42
N SER A 187 5.14 -18.51 -11.61
CA SER A 187 5.63 -19.65 -12.40
C SER A 187 7.06 -19.44 -12.93
N LYS A 188 7.53 -18.21 -12.95
CA LYS A 188 8.87 -17.84 -13.46
C LYS A 188 9.91 -17.75 -12.34
N ILE A 189 9.48 -17.92 -11.08
CA ILE A 189 10.36 -17.88 -9.91
C ILE A 189 11.01 -19.24 -9.74
N ASP A 190 12.32 -19.25 -9.70
CA ASP A 190 13.12 -20.40 -9.26
C ASP A 190 13.34 -20.28 -7.73
N PRO A 191 12.70 -21.15 -6.91
CA PRO A 191 12.79 -21.03 -5.46
C PRO A 191 14.22 -21.23 -4.91
N ASP A 192 15.09 -21.87 -5.68
CA ASP A 192 16.46 -22.15 -5.25
C ASP A 192 17.42 -20.99 -5.56
N LYS A 193 16.97 -20.01 -6.33
CA LYS A 193 17.72 -18.77 -6.62
C LYS A 193 17.30 -17.56 -5.79
N LEU A 194 16.37 -17.74 -4.85
CA LEU A 194 15.90 -16.69 -3.94
C LEU A 194 16.78 -16.54 -2.69
#